data_e88d4bf144ec0493bdcfa646b9a9983f
#
_entry.id   e88d4bf144ec0493bdcfa646b9a9983f
#
_cell.length_a   1.000
_cell.length_b   1.000
_cell.length_c   1.000
_cell.angle_alpha   90.00
_cell.angle_beta   90.00
_cell.angle_gamma   90.00
#
_symmetry.space_group_name_H-M   'P 1'
#
loop_
_entity.id
_entity.type
_entity.pdbx_description
1 polymer ?
#
loop_
_entity_poly.entity_id
_entity_poly.type
_entity_poly.pdbx_seq_one_letter_code
_entity_poly.pdbx_strand_id
1 'polypeptide(L)'
;MKETYYSLKDFELSYEKNAIERANDFQQYINQLNDFGCKSYWITSYTGVGSTMTIEGFSEPVISFIANDYLGLSQREETKQAGIDAIKKYGTGACAAQVIGGYLDIHQQLEQEIASFVGQEEAILFSSGFGANAGILRALLGQNDIALIDPYIHTSAMAGLKGTNIKRIGHNDLEYLEKVLKEVKGQYQTKLVIIDGVYSQDGDLSLLPEIITLCKTYEAMLMLDDAHGIGVMGANGRGTAEYYNCLGQIDIITGTFSKSFGCVGGFAAASKKIIQYLKFYADSNVFSAASTPQVTASILKALEIIKKEPQIRTKLWENTNYLRKRLKEEGFDIGKSVSPCLLYTSPSPRDRSV
;
A
#
# COMPACT_ATOMS: atom_id res chain seq x y z
N MET A 1 -18.38 -4.03 -40.82
CA MET A 1 -17.26 -4.54 -40.05
C MET A 1 -17.65 -4.42 -38.59
N LYS A 2 -17.54 -5.47 -37.77
CA LYS A 2 -17.75 -5.34 -36.30
C LYS A 2 -16.63 -4.48 -35.78
N GLU A 3 -16.94 -3.35 -35.19
CA GLU A 3 -15.94 -2.57 -34.44
C GLU A 3 -15.41 -3.44 -33.32
N THR A 4 -14.11 -3.69 -33.33
CA THR A 4 -13.42 -4.45 -32.28
C THR A 4 -13.10 -3.47 -31.16
N TYR A 5 -13.79 -3.59 -30.04
CA TYR A 5 -13.49 -2.79 -28.85
C TYR A 5 -12.38 -3.46 -28.06
N TYR A 6 -11.28 -2.75 -27.87
CA TYR A 6 -10.14 -3.21 -27.08
C TYR A 6 -10.30 -2.86 -25.62
N SER A 7 -9.78 -3.71 -24.75
CA SER A 7 -9.59 -3.47 -23.32
C SER A 7 -8.10 -3.51 -22.98
N LEU A 8 -7.68 -3.04 -21.82
CA LEU A 8 -6.29 -3.16 -21.36
C LEU A 8 -5.82 -4.61 -21.31
N LYS A 9 -6.72 -5.54 -21.05
CA LYS A 9 -6.43 -6.98 -20.98
C LYS A 9 -5.98 -7.57 -22.31
N ASP A 10 -6.44 -7.01 -23.43
CA ASP A 10 -6.07 -7.48 -24.78
C ASP A 10 -4.61 -7.19 -25.12
N PHE A 11 -3.94 -6.34 -24.31
CA PHE A 11 -2.56 -5.91 -24.48
C PHE A 11 -1.63 -6.40 -23.37
N GLU A 12 -2.08 -7.32 -22.51
CA GLU A 12 -1.21 -7.98 -21.56
C GLU A 12 -0.10 -8.74 -22.28
N LEU A 13 1.00 -9.02 -21.56
CA LEU A 13 2.21 -9.61 -22.13
C LEU A 13 1.92 -10.84 -23.02
N SER A 14 2.03 -10.65 -24.33
CA SER A 14 2.09 -11.74 -25.31
C SER A 14 3.55 -12.12 -25.52
N TYR A 15 3.89 -13.37 -25.22
CA TYR A 15 5.26 -13.90 -25.44
C TYR A 15 5.55 -14.13 -26.94
N GLU A 16 4.55 -14.06 -27.81
CA GLU A 16 4.69 -14.26 -29.26
C GLU A 16 5.15 -12.99 -29.98
N LYS A 17 5.04 -11.81 -29.34
CA LYS A 17 5.38 -10.51 -29.93
C LYS A 17 6.57 -9.88 -29.22
N ASN A 18 7.45 -9.24 -29.96
CA ASN A 18 8.52 -8.43 -29.37
C ASN A 18 7.97 -7.14 -28.72
N ALA A 19 8.81 -6.42 -27.99
CA ALA A 19 8.37 -5.23 -27.24
C ALA A 19 7.82 -4.11 -28.13
N ILE A 20 8.40 -3.92 -29.31
CA ILE A 20 7.97 -2.87 -30.27
C ILE A 20 6.61 -3.22 -30.87
N GLU A 21 6.41 -4.49 -31.25
CA GLU A 21 5.13 -4.96 -31.78
C GLU A 21 4.02 -4.79 -30.74
N ARG A 22 4.27 -5.15 -29.47
CA ARG A 22 3.29 -4.91 -28.40
C ARG A 22 2.95 -3.44 -28.19
N ALA A 23 3.95 -2.56 -28.26
CA ALA A 23 3.73 -1.11 -28.14
C ALA A 23 2.93 -0.56 -29.31
N ASN A 24 3.18 -1.04 -30.54
CA ASN A 24 2.42 -0.64 -31.72
C ASN A 24 0.96 -1.10 -31.65
N ASP A 25 0.72 -2.34 -31.18
CA ASP A 25 -0.64 -2.84 -30.99
C ASP A 25 -1.40 -2.00 -29.95
N PHE A 26 -0.75 -1.67 -28.83
CA PHE A 26 -1.33 -0.83 -27.78
C PHE A 26 -1.71 0.56 -28.29
N GLN A 27 -1.00 1.09 -29.30
CA GLN A 27 -1.36 2.36 -29.93
C GLN A 27 -2.76 2.33 -30.57
N GLN A 28 -3.25 1.18 -31.00
CA GLN A 28 -4.62 1.04 -31.51
C GLN A 28 -5.66 1.30 -30.43
N TYR A 29 -5.41 0.83 -29.21
CA TYR A 29 -6.26 1.13 -28.05
C TYR A 29 -6.25 2.62 -27.69
N ILE A 30 -5.09 3.26 -27.72
CA ILE A 30 -4.97 4.72 -27.48
C ILE A 30 -5.73 5.50 -28.54
N ASN A 31 -5.61 5.13 -29.82
CA ASN A 31 -6.37 5.76 -30.91
C ASN A 31 -7.87 5.62 -30.69
N GLN A 32 -8.34 4.44 -30.34
CA GLN A 32 -9.75 4.19 -30.03
C GLN A 32 -10.26 5.07 -28.88
N LEU A 33 -9.49 5.22 -27.79
CA LEU A 33 -9.85 6.13 -26.69
C LEU A 33 -9.95 7.59 -27.14
N ASN A 34 -9.03 8.02 -27.99
CA ASN A 34 -9.05 9.37 -28.55
C ASN A 34 -10.27 9.60 -29.45
N ASP A 35 -10.63 8.61 -30.29
CA ASP A 35 -11.80 8.68 -31.20
C ASP A 35 -13.11 8.78 -30.40
N PHE A 36 -13.20 8.17 -29.22
CA PHE A 36 -14.33 8.33 -28.32
C PHE A 36 -14.37 9.68 -27.60
N GLY A 37 -13.34 10.51 -27.74
CA GLY A 37 -13.22 11.79 -27.01
C GLY A 37 -13.12 11.62 -25.48
N CYS A 38 -12.85 10.39 -25.02
CA CYS A 38 -12.75 10.05 -23.61
C CYS A 38 -11.29 9.88 -23.18
N LYS A 39 -10.72 10.91 -22.55
CA LYS A 39 -9.46 10.78 -21.82
C LYS A 39 -9.76 10.25 -20.42
N SER A 40 -9.71 8.92 -20.24
CA SER A 40 -10.02 8.27 -18.95
C SER A 40 -8.79 8.10 -18.06
N TYR A 41 -7.59 8.22 -18.61
CA TYR A 41 -6.32 8.04 -17.93
C TYR A 41 -5.38 9.21 -18.20
N TRP A 42 -4.40 9.44 -17.30
CA TRP A 42 -3.39 10.49 -17.44
C TRP A 42 -4.00 11.90 -17.55
N ILE A 43 -5.12 12.12 -16.86
CA ILE A 43 -5.77 13.43 -16.79
C ILE A 43 -4.87 14.35 -15.94
N THR A 44 -4.52 15.51 -16.50
CA THR A 44 -3.67 16.49 -15.80
C THR A 44 -4.47 17.21 -14.71
N SER A 45 -3.96 17.20 -13.46
CA SER A 45 -4.48 18.08 -12.41
C SER A 45 -3.66 19.35 -12.33
N TYR A 46 -4.34 20.49 -12.25
CA TYR A 46 -3.73 21.82 -12.11
C TYR A 46 -3.67 22.29 -10.64
N THR A 47 -4.27 21.53 -9.73
CA THR A 47 -4.24 21.77 -8.29
C THR A 47 -3.69 20.56 -7.55
N GLY A 48 -3.35 20.75 -6.28
CA GLY A 48 -3.06 19.62 -5.39
C GLY A 48 -4.25 18.68 -5.26
N VAL A 49 -3.96 17.41 -4.94
CA VAL A 49 -4.98 16.40 -4.70
C VAL A 49 -5.72 16.72 -3.39
N GLY A 50 -7.03 16.83 -3.45
CA GLY A 50 -7.90 17.17 -2.32
C GLY A 50 -9.33 16.72 -2.58
N SER A 51 -10.28 17.20 -1.78
CA SER A 51 -11.72 16.91 -1.97
C SER A 51 -12.28 17.53 -3.25
N THR A 52 -11.67 18.61 -3.75
CA THR A 52 -11.96 19.23 -5.03
C THR A 52 -10.66 19.46 -5.80
N MET A 53 -10.72 19.33 -7.12
CA MET A 53 -9.56 19.47 -8.00
C MET A 53 -9.95 20.21 -9.27
N THR A 54 -9.03 21.02 -9.80
CA THR A 54 -9.14 21.55 -11.16
C THR A 54 -8.35 20.63 -12.09
N ILE A 55 -9.03 20.05 -13.07
CA ILE A 55 -8.44 19.05 -13.96
C ILE A 55 -8.65 19.42 -15.42
N GLU A 56 -7.81 18.87 -16.28
CA GLU A 56 -7.90 19.01 -17.74
C GLU A 56 -9.27 18.62 -18.26
N GLY A 57 -9.84 19.42 -19.14
CA GLY A 57 -11.13 19.18 -19.80
C GLY A 57 -12.35 19.70 -19.02
N PHE A 58 -12.18 20.28 -17.83
CA PHE A 58 -13.28 20.87 -17.05
C PHE A 58 -12.98 22.34 -16.72
N SER A 59 -13.99 23.20 -16.91
CA SER A 59 -13.90 24.64 -16.59
C SER A 59 -14.05 24.92 -15.10
N GLU A 60 -14.82 24.08 -14.40
CA GLU A 60 -15.12 24.20 -12.98
C GLU A 60 -14.39 23.11 -12.18
N PRO A 61 -14.08 23.38 -10.90
CA PRO A 61 -13.51 22.36 -10.03
C PRO A 61 -14.45 21.15 -9.89
N VAL A 62 -13.87 19.95 -9.93
CA VAL A 62 -14.61 18.68 -9.77
C VAL A 62 -14.41 18.12 -8.37
N ILE A 63 -15.41 17.39 -7.85
CA ILE A 63 -15.30 16.65 -6.59
C ILE A 63 -14.47 15.39 -6.85
N SER A 64 -13.43 15.19 -6.05
CA SER A 64 -12.49 14.08 -6.22
C SER A 64 -12.81 12.91 -5.30
N PHE A 65 -12.93 11.72 -5.88
CA PHE A 65 -13.05 10.43 -5.18
C PHE A 65 -11.89 9.48 -5.51
N ILE A 66 -10.83 9.97 -6.17
CA ILE A 66 -9.74 9.12 -6.67
C ILE A 66 -8.53 9.04 -5.73
N ALA A 67 -8.47 9.88 -4.70
CA ALA A 67 -7.30 9.96 -3.82
C ALA A 67 -7.43 9.04 -2.62
N ASN A 68 -6.30 8.43 -2.24
CA ASN A 68 -6.19 7.68 -0.99
C ASN A 68 -5.70 8.54 0.19
N ASP A 69 -5.74 9.87 0.08
CA ASP A 69 -5.41 10.80 1.18
C ASP A 69 -6.55 10.82 2.22
N TYR A 70 -6.74 9.68 2.89
CA TYR A 70 -7.88 9.41 3.77
C TYR A 70 -8.13 10.48 4.82
N LEU A 71 -7.07 11.12 5.31
CA LEU A 71 -7.13 12.10 6.39
C LEU A 71 -6.95 13.55 5.90
N GLY A 72 -6.76 13.76 4.58
CA GLY A 72 -6.54 15.07 3.97
C GLY A 72 -5.23 15.74 4.39
N LEU A 73 -4.23 14.96 4.80
CA LEU A 73 -2.98 15.49 5.36
C LEU A 73 -2.04 16.06 4.31
N SER A 74 -2.20 15.71 3.02
CA SER A 74 -1.39 16.27 1.94
C SER A 74 -1.58 17.79 1.77
N GLN A 75 -2.74 18.31 2.17
CA GLN A 75 -3.09 19.73 2.03
C GLN A 75 -3.01 20.53 3.34
N ARG A 76 -2.66 19.87 4.46
CA ARG A 76 -2.52 20.54 5.77
C ARG A 76 -1.32 21.49 5.76
N GLU A 77 -1.52 22.72 6.23
CA GLU A 77 -0.45 23.74 6.28
C GLU A 77 0.71 23.30 7.18
N GLU A 78 0.41 22.59 8.28
CA GLU A 78 1.44 22.11 9.20
C GLU A 78 2.36 21.07 8.55
N THR A 79 1.83 20.19 7.68
CA THR A 79 2.65 19.22 6.93
C THR A 79 3.47 19.88 5.85
N LYS A 80 2.90 20.87 5.14
CA LYS A 80 3.63 21.67 4.14
C LYS A 80 4.76 22.47 4.79
N GLN A 81 4.46 23.15 5.91
CA GLN A 81 5.45 23.96 6.62
C GLN A 81 6.63 23.13 7.13
N ALA A 82 6.35 21.93 7.68
CA ALA A 82 7.41 21.02 8.09
C ALA A 82 8.34 20.64 6.93
N GLY A 83 7.78 20.39 5.75
CA GLY A 83 8.58 20.15 4.54
C GLY A 83 9.42 21.35 4.12
N ILE A 84 8.85 22.55 4.13
CA ILE A 84 9.56 23.80 3.81
C ILE A 84 10.73 24.03 4.76
N ASP A 85 10.54 23.82 6.06
CA ASP A 85 11.58 24.02 7.06
C ASP A 85 12.70 22.97 6.93
N ALA A 86 12.35 21.73 6.56
CA ALA A 86 13.33 20.70 6.26
C ALA A 86 14.19 21.05 5.03
N ILE A 87 13.60 21.61 3.97
CA ILE A 87 14.36 22.10 2.81
C ILE A 87 15.37 23.16 3.24
N LYS A 88 14.99 24.13 4.08
CA LYS A 88 15.89 25.17 4.59
C LYS A 88 17.05 24.60 5.39
N LYS A 89 16.82 23.55 6.18
CA LYS A 89 17.84 22.92 7.06
C LYS A 89 18.76 21.96 6.30
N TYR A 90 18.20 21.10 5.45
CA TYR A 90 18.92 19.95 4.87
C TYR A 90 19.14 20.04 3.36
N GLY A 91 18.50 20.99 2.66
CA GLY A 91 18.44 21.03 1.21
C GLY A 91 17.33 20.15 0.63
N THR A 92 17.36 19.92 -0.68
CA THR A 92 16.28 19.28 -1.43
C THR A 92 16.39 17.76 -1.48
N GLY A 93 17.50 17.16 -1.07
CA GLY A 93 17.69 15.71 -1.10
C GLY A 93 18.82 15.24 -0.21
N ALA A 94 18.80 13.95 0.15
CA ALA A 94 19.87 13.30 0.88
C ALA A 94 21.05 12.88 -0.02
N CYS A 95 20.83 12.81 -1.32
CA CYS A 95 21.81 12.57 -2.40
C CYS A 95 22.66 11.29 -2.26
N ALA A 96 22.30 10.37 -1.38
CA ALA A 96 22.96 9.08 -1.17
C ALA A 96 21.97 8.06 -0.62
N ALA A 97 22.30 6.79 -0.74
CA ALA A 97 21.57 5.72 -0.02
C ALA A 97 21.78 5.83 1.50
N GLN A 98 20.81 5.39 2.28
CA GLN A 98 20.88 5.45 3.75
C GLN A 98 22.15 4.76 4.29
N VAL A 99 22.50 3.60 3.74
CA VAL A 99 23.64 2.78 4.19
C VAL A 99 25.00 3.45 4.01
N ILE A 100 25.12 4.45 3.10
CA ILE A 100 26.40 5.07 2.78
C ILE A 100 26.55 6.46 3.44
N GLY A 101 25.52 7.32 3.33
CA GLY A 101 25.61 8.70 3.84
C GLY A 101 24.33 9.50 3.73
N GLY A 102 23.25 8.91 3.18
CA GLY A 102 21.94 9.55 3.05
C GLY A 102 21.08 9.45 4.31
N TYR A 103 21.60 8.93 5.43
CA TYR A 103 20.83 8.72 6.66
C TYR A 103 20.90 9.93 7.59
N LEU A 104 19.90 10.80 7.48
CA LEU A 104 19.78 12.01 8.29
C LEU A 104 19.11 11.69 9.64
N ASP A 105 19.29 12.60 10.62
CA ASP A 105 18.66 12.50 11.95
C ASP A 105 17.14 12.36 11.89
N ILE A 106 16.47 13.04 10.96
CA ILE A 106 15.03 12.93 10.74
C ILE A 106 14.59 11.58 10.19
N HIS A 107 15.46 10.86 9.46
CA HIS A 107 15.16 9.48 9.05
C HIS A 107 15.15 8.55 10.28
N GLN A 108 16.17 8.67 11.13
CA GLN A 108 16.25 7.91 12.39
C GLN A 108 15.03 8.19 13.28
N GLN A 109 14.65 9.45 13.41
CA GLN A 109 13.47 9.85 14.16
C GLN A 109 12.20 9.21 13.61
N LEU A 110 12.00 9.23 12.28
CA LEU A 110 10.83 8.64 11.65
C LEU A 110 10.80 7.13 11.82
N GLU A 111 11.94 6.43 11.69
CA GLU A 111 12.02 4.99 11.95
C GLU A 111 11.58 4.64 13.38
N GLN A 112 12.06 5.38 14.37
CA GLN A 112 11.70 5.17 15.78
C GLN A 112 10.21 5.45 16.05
N GLU A 113 9.70 6.57 15.53
CA GLU A 113 8.32 7.01 15.72
C GLU A 113 7.32 6.05 15.06
N ILE A 114 7.61 5.55 13.85
CA ILE A 114 6.73 4.63 13.16
C ILE A 114 6.78 3.22 13.75
N ALA A 115 7.95 2.72 14.16
CA ALA A 115 8.08 1.45 14.86
C ALA A 115 7.24 1.44 16.14
N SER A 116 7.40 2.46 16.97
CA SER A 116 6.60 2.63 18.19
C SER A 116 5.10 2.74 17.88
N PHE A 117 4.73 3.47 16.83
CA PHE A 117 3.34 3.67 16.45
C PHE A 117 2.65 2.37 16.04
N VAL A 118 3.31 1.52 15.25
CA VAL A 118 2.73 0.22 14.83
C VAL A 118 3.01 -0.92 15.82
N GLY A 119 3.72 -0.65 16.94
CA GLY A 119 3.97 -1.62 18.01
C GLY A 119 5.03 -2.65 17.69
N GLN A 120 6.08 -2.23 16.97
CA GLN A 120 7.25 -3.06 16.64
C GLN A 120 8.53 -2.50 17.27
N GLU A 121 9.62 -3.31 17.28
CA GLU A 121 10.89 -2.92 17.90
C GLU A 121 11.65 -1.87 17.10
N GLU A 122 11.77 -2.07 15.79
CA GLU A 122 12.50 -1.18 14.88
C GLU A 122 11.74 -1.06 13.54
N ALA A 123 12.08 -0.04 12.75
CA ALA A 123 11.61 0.13 11.39
C ALA A 123 12.74 0.53 10.43
N ILE A 124 12.47 0.38 9.14
CA ILE A 124 13.31 0.82 8.01
C ILE A 124 12.44 1.53 6.98
N LEU A 125 12.95 2.63 6.42
CA LEU A 125 12.24 3.44 5.45
C LEU A 125 12.60 3.04 4.00
N PHE A 126 11.63 3.19 3.11
CA PHE A 126 11.77 2.97 1.67
C PHE A 126 11.19 4.15 0.89
N SER A 127 11.62 4.32 -0.37
CA SER A 127 11.12 5.36 -1.27
C SER A 127 9.64 5.19 -1.66
N SER A 128 9.08 3.99 -1.48
CA SER A 128 7.65 3.70 -1.71
C SER A 128 7.22 2.45 -0.93
N GLY A 129 5.92 2.30 -0.70
CA GLY A 129 5.34 1.05 -0.18
C GLY A 129 5.58 -0.14 -1.12
N PHE A 130 5.57 0.11 -2.44
CA PHE A 130 5.95 -0.91 -3.42
C PHE A 130 7.39 -1.41 -3.20
N GLY A 131 8.34 -0.47 -3.06
CA GLY A 131 9.74 -0.79 -2.77
C GLY A 131 9.93 -1.51 -1.44
N ALA A 132 9.13 -1.18 -0.42
CA ALA A 132 9.16 -1.86 0.87
C ALA A 132 8.80 -3.34 0.71
N ASN A 133 7.64 -3.67 0.17
CA ASN A 133 7.21 -5.05 -0.02
C ASN A 133 8.17 -5.85 -0.90
N ALA A 134 8.54 -5.29 -2.06
CA ALA A 134 9.42 -5.98 -3.01
C ALA A 134 10.82 -6.24 -2.43
N GLY A 135 11.41 -5.25 -1.77
CA GLY A 135 12.77 -5.37 -1.21
C GLY A 135 12.84 -6.31 -0.01
N ILE A 136 11.84 -6.25 0.88
CA ILE A 136 11.77 -7.12 2.05
C ILE A 136 11.65 -8.58 1.64
N LEU A 137 10.69 -8.88 0.78
CA LEU A 137 10.40 -10.26 0.37
C LEU A 137 11.59 -10.87 -0.38
N ARG A 138 12.24 -10.10 -1.26
CA ARG A 138 13.44 -10.54 -1.96
C ARG A 138 14.62 -10.75 -1.02
N ALA A 139 14.75 -9.95 0.04
CA ALA A 139 15.82 -10.10 1.01
C ALA A 139 15.64 -11.31 1.93
N LEU A 140 14.39 -11.61 2.30
CA LEU A 140 14.09 -12.62 3.31
C LEU A 140 13.83 -14.02 2.75
N LEU A 141 13.38 -14.14 1.49
CA LEU A 141 12.90 -15.39 0.93
C LEU A 141 13.71 -15.83 -0.31
N GLY A 142 13.97 -17.12 -0.40
CA GLY A 142 14.69 -17.74 -1.51
C GLY A 142 14.07 -19.07 -1.94
N GLN A 143 14.86 -19.89 -2.65
CA GLN A 143 14.39 -21.16 -3.25
C GLN A 143 13.99 -22.22 -2.21
N ASN A 144 14.50 -22.13 -0.98
CA ASN A 144 14.22 -23.08 0.08
C ASN A 144 13.06 -22.62 0.99
N ASP A 145 12.44 -21.48 0.68
CA ASP A 145 11.38 -20.88 1.42
C ASP A 145 10.06 -20.92 0.66
N ILE A 146 8.94 -20.71 1.33
CA ILE A 146 7.62 -20.62 0.70
C ILE A 146 6.85 -19.41 1.21
N ALA A 147 6.23 -18.69 0.28
CA ALA A 147 5.24 -17.66 0.55
C ALA A 147 3.82 -18.21 0.37
N LEU A 148 3.00 -18.11 1.40
CA LEU A 148 1.57 -18.41 1.35
C LEU A 148 0.81 -17.10 1.23
N ILE A 149 0.20 -16.85 0.07
CA ILE A 149 -0.32 -15.54 -0.30
C ILE A 149 -1.83 -15.56 -0.47
N ASP A 150 -2.50 -14.57 0.10
CA ASP A 150 -3.88 -14.27 -0.25
C ASP A 150 -3.95 -13.79 -1.72
N PRO A 151 -4.92 -14.21 -2.54
CA PRO A 151 -5.03 -13.83 -3.94
C PRO A 151 -5.20 -12.32 -4.17
N TYR A 152 -5.65 -11.57 -3.17
CA TYR A 152 -5.92 -10.12 -3.26
C TYR A 152 -4.81 -9.24 -2.70
N ILE A 153 -3.65 -9.82 -2.33
CA ILE A 153 -2.50 -9.01 -1.91
C ILE A 153 -2.05 -8.06 -3.01
N HIS A 154 -1.49 -6.95 -2.59
CA HIS A 154 -0.98 -5.95 -3.53
C HIS A 154 0.15 -6.49 -4.43
N THR A 155 0.16 -6.10 -5.70
CA THR A 155 1.14 -6.52 -6.73
C THR A 155 2.61 -6.35 -6.32
N SER A 156 2.91 -5.41 -5.42
CA SER A 156 4.28 -5.20 -4.91
C SER A 156 4.84 -6.42 -4.17
N ALA A 157 4.00 -7.18 -3.48
CA ALA A 157 4.43 -8.43 -2.85
C ALA A 157 4.85 -9.46 -3.91
N MET A 158 4.06 -9.61 -4.97
CA MET A 158 4.39 -10.50 -6.09
C MET A 158 5.73 -10.14 -6.76
N ALA A 159 6.04 -8.84 -6.86
CA ALA A 159 7.32 -8.39 -7.44
C ALA A 159 8.53 -8.83 -6.60
N GLY A 160 8.39 -8.94 -5.28
CA GLY A 160 9.44 -9.40 -4.37
C GLY A 160 9.63 -10.91 -4.30
N LEU A 161 8.63 -11.68 -4.72
CA LEU A 161 8.63 -13.15 -4.59
C LEU A 161 9.29 -13.90 -5.77
N LYS A 162 9.97 -13.21 -6.68
CA LYS A 162 10.67 -13.85 -7.80
C LYS A 162 11.76 -14.78 -7.30
N GLY A 163 11.67 -16.07 -7.64
CA GLY A 163 12.61 -17.11 -7.20
C GLY A 163 12.26 -17.78 -5.87
N THR A 164 11.13 -17.43 -5.26
CA THR A 164 10.55 -18.06 -4.06
C THR A 164 9.44 -19.03 -4.48
N ASN A 165 9.24 -20.11 -3.74
CA ASN A 165 8.07 -20.96 -3.91
C ASN A 165 6.83 -20.20 -3.43
N ILE A 166 5.76 -20.23 -4.23
CA ILE A 166 4.53 -19.52 -3.93
C ILE A 166 3.36 -20.51 -3.92
N LYS A 167 2.53 -20.43 -2.90
CA LYS A 167 1.24 -21.11 -2.87
C LYS A 167 0.15 -20.10 -2.52
N ARG A 168 -0.84 -19.97 -3.40
CA ARG A 168 -2.03 -19.14 -3.13
C ARG A 168 -2.92 -19.85 -2.13
N ILE A 169 -3.39 -19.11 -1.13
CA ILE A 169 -4.44 -19.51 -0.21
C ILE A 169 -5.77 -18.91 -0.67
N GLY A 170 -6.90 -19.39 -0.18
CA GLY A 170 -8.20 -18.77 -0.45
C GLY A 170 -8.29 -17.41 0.28
N HIS A 171 -9.00 -16.45 -0.32
CA HIS A 171 -9.23 -15.17 0.32
C HIS A 171 -10.06 -15.33 1.60
N ASN A 172 -9.46 -14.97 2.75
CA ASN A 172 -10.04 -15.16 4.07
C ASN A 172 -10.52 -16.63 4.35
N ASP A 173 -9.90 -17.62 3.71
CA ASP A 173 -10.22 -19.05 3.85
C ASP A 173 -9.26 -19.70 4.86
N LEU A 174 -9.66 -19.70 6.11
CA LEU A 174 -8.87 -20.25 7.23
C LEU A 174 -8.69 -21.78 7.14
N GLU A 175 -9.71 -22.50 6.66
CA GLU A 175 -9.63 -23.95 6.52
C GLU A 175 -8.60 -24.35 5.46
N TYR A 176 -8.61 -23.65 4.33
CA TYR A 176 -7.64 -23.89 3.29
C TYR A 176 -6.22 -23.43 3.70
N LEU A 177 -6.09 -22.30 4.40
CA LEU A 177 -4.81 -21.86 4.97
C LEU A 177 -4.25 -22.93 5.91
N GLU A 178 -5.07 -23.46 6.84
CA GLU A 178 -4.62 -24.49 7.76
C GLU A 178 -4.20 -25.76 7.03
N LYS A 179 -4.97 -26.21 6.04
CA LYS A 179 -4.62 -27.34 5.18
C LYS A 179 -3.26 -27.16 4.52
N VAL A 180 -3.03 -25.98 3.94
CA VAL A 180 -1.76 -25.67 3.27
C VAL A 180 -0.60 -25.65 4.26
N LEU A 181 -0.78 -25.04 5.44
CA LEU A 181 0.26 -24.99 6.49
C LEU A 181 0.63 -26.43 6.96
N LYS A 182 -0.35 -27.34 7.07
CA LYS A 182 -0.11 -28.75 7.35
C LYS A 182 0.69 -29.44 6.24
N GLU A 183 0.32 -29.21 4.99
CA GLU A 183 1.01 -29.79 3.82
C GLU A 183 2.47 -29.37 3.75
N VAL A 184 2.79 -28.10 3.98
CA VAL A 184 4.16 -27.56 3.84
C VAL A 184 5.02 -27.73 5.09
N LYS A 185 4.50 -28.35 6.15
CA LYS A 185 5.24 -28.55 7.41
C LYS A 185 6.50 -29.39 7.17
N GLY A 186 7.65 -28.86 7.58
CA GLY A 186 8.94 -29.56 7.44
C GLY A 186 9.52 -29.60 6.03
N GLN A 187 8.88 -28.99 5.03
CA GLN A 187 9.37 -28.98 3.64
C GLN A 187 10.20 -27.76 3.30
N TYR A 188 10.03 -26.65 4.01
CA TYR A 188 10.67 -25.36 3.73
C TYR A 188 11.35 -24.80 4.97
N GLN A 189 12.42 -24.01 4.78
CA GLN A 189 13.14 -23.36 5.86
C GLN A 189 12.32 -22.25 6.49
N THR A 190 11.76 -21.37 5.64
CA THR A 190 10.84 -20.31 6.06
C THR A 190 9.48 -20.53 5.40
N LYS A 191 8.42 -20.41 6.19
CA LYS A 191 7.04 -20.30 5.73
C LYS A 191 6.56 -18.91 6.09
N LEU A 192 6.23 -18.09 5.10
CA LEU A 192 5.74 -16.74 5.31
C LEU A 192 4.32 -16.61 4.76
N VAL A 193 3.36 -16.32 5.65
CA VAL A 193 2.00 -15.94 5.25
C VAL A 193 1.98 -14.45 4.98
N ILE A 194 1.44 -14.04 3.83
CA ILE A 194 1.39 -12.64 3.39
C ILE A 194 -0.07 -12.27 3.15
N ILE A 195 -0.55 -11.26 3.86
CA ILE A 195 -1.92 -10.73 3.78
C ILE A 195 -1.91 -9.21 3.80
N ASP A 196 -2.97 -8.60 3.26
CA ASP A 196 -3.27 -7.18 3.48
C ASP A 196 -4.17 -7.03 4.71
N GLY A 197 -3.99 -5.98 5.48
CA GLY A 197 -4.85 -5.69 6.63
C GLY A 197 -6.24 -5.24 6.19
N VAL A 198 -6.28 -4.34 5.24
CA VAL A 198 -7.47 -3.90 4.50
C VAL A 198 -7.22 -4.16 3.03
N TYR A 199 -8.04 -4.98 2.39
CA TYR A 199 -7.91 -5.29 0.97
C TYR A 199 -8.46 -4.16 0.12
N SER A 200 -7.63 -3.63 -0.78
CA SER A 200 -7.96 -2.42 -1.55
C SER A 200 -9.11 -2.61 -2.55
N GLN A 201 -9.32 -3.84 -3.02
CA GLN A 201 -10.34 -4.14 -4.02
C GLN A 201 -11.74 -4.24 -3.43
N ASP A 202 -11.88 -4.91 -2.29
CA ASP A 202 -13.18 -5.16 -1.65
C ASP A 202 -13.42 -4.27 -0.43
N GLY A 203 -12.38 -3.64 0.12
CA GLY A 203 -12.47 -2.82 1.33
C GLY A 203 -12.79 -3.63 2.60
N ASP A 204 -12.68 -4.95 2.53
CA ASP A 204 -12.84 -5.87 3.65
C ASP A 204 -11.54 -6.04 4.43
N LEU A 205 -11.60 -6.75 5.53
CA LEU A 205 -10.49 -6.96 6.45
C LEU A 205 -10.05 -8.42 6.44
N SER A 206 -8.75 -8.63 6.66
CA SER A 206 -8.24 -9.97 6.94
C SER A 206 -8.77 -10.51 8.27
N LEU A 207 -8.91 -11.83 8.39
CA LEU A 207 -9.24 -12.55 9.64
C LEU A 207 -7.97 -12.67 10.50
N LEU A 208 -7.38 -11.50 10.85
CA LEU A 208 -6.04 -11.38 11.42
C LEU A 208 -5.83 -12.22 12.71
N PRO A 209 -6.73 -12.22 13.71
CA PRO A 209 -6.53 -13.00 14.94
C PRO A 209 -6.41 -14.51 14.70
N GLU A 210 -7.24 -15.03 13.81
CA GLU A 210 -7.26 -16.44 13.45
C GLU A 210 -6.02 -16.81 12.65
N ILE A 211 -5.61 -15.96 11.71
CA ILE A 211 -4.39 -16.16 10.92
C ILE A 211 -3.14 -16.15 11.82
N ILE A 212 -3.06 -15.22 12.78
CA ILE A 212 -1.97 -15.22 13.78
C ILE A 212 -1.93 -16.55 14.54
N THR A 213 -3.10 -17.07 14.95
CA THR A 213 -3.20 -18.34 15.68
C THR A 213 -2.68 -19.50 14.84
N LEU A 214 -3.06 -19.56 13.57
CA LEU A 214 -2.58 -20.59 12.64
C LEU A 214 -1.07 -20.45 12.40
N CYS A 215 -0.57 -19.24 12.16
CA CYS A 215 0.87 -19.00 11.98
C CYS A 215 1.68 -19.51 13.18
N LYS A 216 1.26 -19.17 14.39
CA LYS A 216 1.92 -19.66 15.62
C LYS A 216 1.87 -21.19 15.76
N THR A 217 0.72 -21.79 15.45
CA THR A 217 0.52 -23.27 15.56
C THR A 217 1.41 -24.04 14.60
N TYR A 218 1.65 -23.50 13.41
CA TYR A 218 2.42 -24.17 12.36
C TYR A 218 3.82 -23.58 12.16
N GLU A 219 4.29 -22.75 13.09
CA GLU A 219 5.63 -22.14 13.06
C GLU A 219 5.88 -21.41 11.72
N ALA A 220 4.90 -20.65 11.25
CA ALA A 220 4.98 -19.78 10.10
C ALA A 220 5.11 -18.31 10.54
N MET A 221 5.86 -17.53 9.80
CA MET A 221 5.92 -16.09 9.96
C MET A 221 4.71 -15.43 9.30
N LEU A 222 4.33 -14.25 9.81
CA LEU A 222 3.25 -13.44 9.26
C LEU A 222 3.78 -12.06 8.83
N MET A 223 3.54 -11.70 7.58
CA MET A 223 3.70 -10.35 7.06
C MET A 223 2.32 -9.73 6.80
N LEU A 224 2.09 -8.57 7.39
CA LEU A 224 0.89 -7.76 7.23
C LEU A 224 1.22 -6.50 6.42
N ASP A 225 0.68 -6.39 5.20
CA ASP A 225 0.64 -5.11 4.50
C ASP A 225 -0.56 -4.30 5.00
N ASP A 226 -0.30 -3.29 5.80
CA ASP A 226 -1.35 -2.47 6.41
C ASP A 226 -1.43 -1.07 5.79
N ALA A 227 -1.10 -0.98 4.49
CA ALA A 227 -1.05 0.26 3.73
C ALA A 227 -2.39 1.03 3.71
N HIS A 228 -3.52 0.35 3.84
CA HIS A 228 -4.86 0.94 3.93
C HIS A 228 -5.40 1.04 5.36
N GLY A 229 -4.76 0.37 6.33
CA GLY A 229 -5.20 0.36 7.72
C GLY A 229 -4.53 1.43 8.58
N ILE A 230 -3.22 1.67 8.39
CA ILE A 230 -2.47 2.64 9.19
C ILE A 230 -2.98 4.06 8.97
N GLY A 231 -3.23 4.78 10.07
CA GLY A 231 -3.88 6.09 10.12
C GLY A 231 -5.40 6.00 10.16
N VAL A 232 -6.01 4.87 9.78
CA VAL A 232 -7.44 4.69 9.54
C VAL A 232 -8.10 3.75 10.53
N MET A 233 -7.51 2.57 10.74
CA MET A 233 -8.03 1.51 11.57
C MET A 233 -7.50 1.59 13.01
N GLY A 234 -8.32 1.13 13.96
CA GLY A 234 -8.00 1.17 15.38
C GLY A 234 -8.34 2.52 16.04
N ALA A 235 -8.43 2.51 17.37
CA ALA A 235 -8.83 3.68 18.16
C ALA A 235 -7.84 4.85 18.02
N ASN A 236 -6.55 4.54 17.89
CA ASN A 236 -5.49 5.53 17.73
C ASN A 236 -4.96 5.62 16.28
N GLY A 237 -5.54 4.85 15.34
CA GLY A 237 -5.10 4.81 13.95
C GLY A 237 -3.81 4.01 13.74
N ARG A 238 -3.47 3.10 14.65
CA ARG A 238 -2.25 2.28 14.57
C ARG A 238 -2.38 1.10 13.60
N GLY A 239 -3.51 1.03 12.88
CA GLY A 239 -3.76 0.06 11.84
C GLY A 239 -4.61 -1.13 12.28
N THR A 240 -4.66 -2.13 11.39
CA THR A 240 -5.50 -3.33 11.54
C THR A 240 -5.08 -4.16 12.77
N ALA A 241 -3.78 -4.18 13.10
CA ALA A 241 -3.29 -4.84 14.30
C ALA A 241 -3.86 -4.26 15.59
N GLU A 242 -4.00 -2.92 15.69
CA GLU A 242 -4.67 -2.28 16.81
C GLU A 242 -6.17 -2.58 16.81
N TYR A 243 -6.81 -2.51 15.64
CA TYR A 243 -8.24 -2.76 15.51
C TYR A 243 -8.65 -4.12 16.10
N TYR A 244 -7.82 -5.14 15.91
CA TYR A 244 -8.03 -6.48 16.44
C TYR A 244 -7.33 -6.78 17.77
N ASN A 245 -6.72 -5.77 18.42
CA ASN A 245 -5.93 -5.95 19.64
C ASN A 245 -4.78 -6.96 19.50
N CYS A 246 -4.13 -6.98 18.35
CA CYS A 246 -3.03 -7.90 17.99
C CYS A 246 -1.66 -7.23 17.88
N LEU A 247 -1.49 -6.01 18.40
CA LEU A 247 -0.21 -5.30 18.39
C LEU A 247 0.89 -6.17 19.00
N GLY A 248 2.08 -6.19 18.37
CA GLY A 248 3.22 -6.99 18.81
C GLY A 248 3.12 -8.48 18.52
N GLN A 249 2.10 -8.95 17.80
CA GLN A 249 1.92 -10.36 17.47
C GLN A 249 2.21 -10.72 16.02
N ILE A 250 2.63 -9.77 15.22
CA ILE A 250 2.90 -9.89 13.78
C ILE A 250 4.42 -9.77 13.58
N ASP A 251 5.01 -10.62 12.76
CA ASP A 251 6.47 -10.64 12.57
C ASP A 251 6.95 -9.44 11.75
N ILE A 252 6.21 -9.07 10.69
CA ILE A 252 6.55 -7.95 9.80
C ILE A 252 5.29 -7.17 9.50
N ILE A 253 5.32 -5.87 9.74
CA ILE A 253 4.28 -4.92 9.31
C ILE A 253 4.89 -4.03 8.24
N THR A 254 4.23 -3.92 7.10
CA THR A 254 4.58 -2.95 6.07
C THR A 254 3.47 -1.92 5.90
N GLY A 255 3.84 -0.76 5.36
CA GLY A 255 2.89 0.29 5.09
C GLY A 255 3.43 1.32 4.10
N THR A 256 2.58 2.26 3.78
CA THR A 256 2.91 3.36 2.87
C THR A 256 2.59 4.71 3.48
N PHE A 257 3.40 5.71 3.12
CA PHE A 257 3.13 7.11 3.45
C PHE A 257 2.32 7.84 2.36
N SER A 258 1.98 7.14 1.26
CA SER A 258 1.27 7.73 0.12
C SER A 258 -0.26 7.77 0.27
N LYS A 259 -0.78 7.32 1.40
CA LYS A 259 -2.22 7.30 1.67
C LYS A 259 -2.55 8.21 2.86
N SER A 260 -2.85 7.67 4.03
CA SER A 260 -3.26 8.44 5.22
C SER A 260 -2.29 9.52 5.67
N PHE A 261 -1.01 9.41 5.34
CA PHE A 261 0.00 10.43 5.65
C PHE A 261 0.09 11.55 4.61
N GLY A 262 -0.55 11.40 3.45
CA GLY A 262 -0.57 12.40 2.38
C GLY A 262 0.80 12.70 1.74
N CYS A 263 1.76 11.79 1.82
CA CYS A 263 3.15 11.96 1.34
C CYS A 263 3.53 10.88 0.32
N VAL A 264 4.81 10.60 0.15
CA VAL A 264 5.34 9.48 -0.62
C VAL A 264 6.33 8.69 0.23
N GLY A 265 6.44 7.38 0.00
CA GLY A 265 7.36 6.51 0.72
C GLY A 265 6.67 5.28 1.28
N GLY A 266 7.46 4.43 1.93
CA GLY A 266 6.98 3.24 2.62
C GLY A 266 7.90 2.88 3.77
N PHE A 267 7.50 1.89 4.55
CA PHE A 267 8.29 1.37 5.65
C PHE A 267 8.02 -0.11 5.87
N ALA A 268 8.96 -0.74 6.54
CA ALA A 268 8.75 -2.01 7.23
C ALA A 268 9.09 -1.85 8.70
N ALA A 269 8.32 -2.51 9.56
CA ALA A 269 8.56 -2.57 10.98
C ALA A 269 8.52 -4.04 11.45
N ALA A 270 9.48 -4.43 12.27
CA ALA A 270 9.66 -5.81 12.72
C ALA A 270 10.56 -5.85 13.95
N SER A 271 10.99 -7.08 14.36
CA SER A 271 12.03 -7.24 15.36
C SER A 271 13.34 -6.57 14.92
N LYS A 272 14.12 -6.13 15.89
CA LYS A 272 15.43 -5.51 15.65
C LYS A 272 16.34 -6.35 14.74
N LYS A 273 16.35 -7.67 14.90
CA LYS A 273 17.19 -8.58 14.11
C LYS A 273 16.79 -8.57 12.63
N ILE A 274 15.49 -8.59 12.35
CA ILE A 274 14.97 -8.54 10.97
C ILE A 274 15.32 -7.18 10.35
N ILE A 275 15.07 -6.08 11.05
CA ILE A 275 15.34 -4.73 10.51
C ILE A 275 16.83 -4.52 10.26
N GLN A 276 17.70 -4.96 11.16
CA GLN A 276 19.15 -4.88 10.95
C GLN A 276 19.60 -5.68 9.72
N TYR A 277 19.03 -6.86 9.49
CA TYR A 277 19.32 -7.64 8.30
C TYR A 277 18.83 -6.89 7.04
N LEU A 278 17.61 -6.37 7.05
CA LEU A 278 17.03 -5.63 5.91
C LEU A 278 17.82 -4.35 5.56
N LYS A 279 18.41 -3.67 6.54
CA LYS A 279 19.26 -2.48 6.32
C LYS A 279 20.50 -2.77 5.44
N PHE A 280 20.90 -4.04 5.29
CA PHE A 280 22.01 -4.44 4.43
C PHE A 280 21.61 -5.24 3.20
N TYR A 281 20.45 -5.89 3.20
CA TYR A 281 20.07 -6.83 2.15
C TYR A 281 18.81 -6.46 1.36
N ALA A 282 17.99 -5.50 1.84
CA ALA A 282 16.84 -5.02 1.07
C ALA A 282 17.33 -4.09 -0.07
N ASP A 283 17.44 -4.64 -1.28
CA ASP A 283 18.02 -3.97 -2.45
C ASP A 283 17.32 -2.64 -2.79
N SER A 284 16.01 -2.57 -2.63
CA SER A 284 15.22 -1.34 -2.85
C SER A 284 15.49 -0.22 -1.84
N ASN A 285 16.16 -0.51 -0.72
CA ASN A 285 16.70 0.49 0.21
C ASN A 285 18.19 0.74 -0.06
N VAL A 286 18.99 -0.32 -0.10
CA VAL A 286 20.46 -0.26 -0.20
C VAL A 286 20.93 0.42 -1.49
N PHE A 287 20.24 0.19 -2.60
CA PHE A 287 20.57 0.74 -3.92
C PHE A 287 19.65 1.88 -4.35
N SER A 288 18.96 2.51 -3.40
CA SER A 288 18.11 3.67 -3.64
C SER A 288 18.58 4.86 -2.79
N ALA A 289 18.47 6.06 -3.35
CA ALA A 289 18.66 7.27 -2.55
C ALA A 289 17.62 7.31 -1.40
N ALA A 290 18.05 7.80 -0.25
CA ALA A 290 17.17 8.00 0.90
C ALA A 290 16.02 8.96 0.56
N SER A 291 14.90 8.82 1.27
CA SER A 291 13.79 9.75 1.19
C SER A 291 14.26 11.20 1.39
N THR A 292 13.67 12.12 0.65
CA THR A 292 14.09 13.52 0.73
C THR A 292 13.70 14.13 2.09
N PRO A 293 14.48 15.10 2.59
CA PRO A 293 14.23 15.72 3.89
C PRO A 293 12.82 16.28 4.06
N GLN A 294 12.32 16.98 3.04
CA GLN A 294 10.99 17.58 3.08
C GLN A 294 9.88 16.54 3.20
N VAL A 295 10.00 15.42 2.50
CA VAL A 295 9.03 14.31 2.58
C VAL A 295 9.09 13.68 3.96
N THR A 296 10.29 13.40 4.47
CA THR A 296 10.48 12.79 5.79
C THR A 296 9.92 13.67 6.92
N ALA A 297 10.16 14.98 6.86
CA ALA A 297 9.63 15.94 7.85
C ALA A 297 8.11 16.08 7.76
N SER A 298 7.55 16.08 6.54
CA SER A 298 6.08 16.09 6.35
C SER A 298 5.44 14.84 6.91
N ILE A 299 6.04 13.66 6.73
CA ILE A 299 5.55 12.40 7.31
C ILE A 299 5.58 12.44 8.84
N LEU A 300 6.68 12.93 9.44
CA LEU A 300 6.78 13.10 10.89
C LEU A 300 5.66 14.01 11.43
N LYS A 301 5.39 15.12 10.74
CA LYS A 301 4.30 16.03 11.10
C LYS A 301 2.94 15.37 10.92
N ALA A 302 2.72 14.64 9.83
CA ALA A 302 1.49 13.89 9.62
C ALA A 302 1.24 12.85 10.73
N LEU A 303 2.29 12.11 11.13
CA LEU A 303 2.21 11.15 12.24
C LEU A 303 1.87 11.84 13.57
N GLU A 304 2.46 13.00 13.83
CA GLU A 304 2.13 13.82 15.02
C GLU A 304 0.65 14.22 15.01
N ILE A 305 0.12 14.68 13.87
CA ILE A 305 -1.30 15.04 13.72
C ILE A 305 -2.19 13.83 13.93
N ILE A 306 -1.88 12.68 13.32
CA ILE A 306 -2.65 11.43 13.49
C ILE A 306 -2.77 11.04 14.98
N LYS A 307 -1.66 11.20 15.73
CA LYS A 307 -1.61 10.90 17.17
C LYS A 307 -2.40 11.92 18.02
N LYS A 308 -2.35 13.20 17.68
CA LYS A 308 -2.92 14.30 18.50
C LYS A 308 -4.34 14.68 18.14
N GLU A 309 -4.78 14.38 16.91
CA GLU A 309 -6.08 14.81 16.38
C GLU A 309 -6.99 13.62 16.01
N PRO A 310 -7.48 12.83 16.97
CA PRO A 310 -8.35 11.68 16.69
C PRO A 310 -9.64 12.06 15.96
N GLN A 311 -10.08 13.33 16.06
CA GLN A 311 -11.29 13.82 15.39
C GLN A 311 -11.22 13.74 13.86
N ILE A 312 -10.04 13.81 13.26
CA ILE A 312 -9.91 13.66 11.78
C ILE A 312 -10.29 12.25 11.34
N ARG A 313 -9.92 11.25 12.14
CA ARG A 313 -10.28 9.85 11.91
C ARG A 313 -11.77 9.60 12.19
N THR A 314 -12.31 10.19 13.26
CA THR A 314 -13.75 10.15 13.54
C THR A 314 -14.53 10.70 12.34
N LYS A 315 -14.12 11.85 11.81
CA LYS A 315 -14.76 12.46 10.64
C LYS A 315 -14.69 11.57 9.39
N LEU A 316 -13.57 10.93 9.14
CA LEU A 316 -13.45 9.95 8.07
C LEU A 316 -14.47 8.83 8.20
N TRP A 317 -14.63 8.26 9.39
CA TRP A 317 -15.58 7.18 9.64
C TRP A 317 -17.04 7.64 9.56
N GLU A 318 -17.37 8.85 10.00
CA GLU A 318 -18.69 9.45 9.81
C GLU A 318 -19.03 9.57 8.32
N ASN A 319 -18.12 10.12 7.52
CA ASN A 319 -18.29 10.26 6.09
C ASN A 319 -18.43 8.89 5.40
N THR A 320 -17.60 7.93 5.78
CA THR A 320 -17.62 6.55 5.25
C THR A 320 -18.97 5.88 5.52
N ASN A 321 -19.45 5.97 6.75
CA ASN A 321 -20.73 5.36 7.15
C ASN A 321 -21.92 6.05 6.46
N TYR A 322 -21.86 7.37 6.32
CA TYR A 322 -22.86 8.12 5.57
C TYR A 322 -22.90 7.70 4.10
N LEU A 323 -21.75 7.72 3.43
CA LEU A 323 -21.66 7.33 2.01
C LEU A 323 -22.11 5.90 1.79
N ARG A 324 -21.62 4.96 2.60
CA ARG A 324 -22.03 3.54 2.54
C ARG A 324 -23.54 3.36 2.68
N LYS A 325 -24.16 4.07 3.63
CA LYS A 325 -25.61 4.04 3.84
C LYS A 325 -26.33 4.56 2.59
N ARG A 326 -25.93 5.71 2.06
CA ARG A 326 -26.56 6.33 0.89
C ARG A 326 -26.43 5.47 -0.36
N LEU A 327 -25.25 4.93 -0.63
CA LEU A 327 -25.04 4.04 -1.78
C LEU A 327 -25.95 2.81 -1.73
N LYS A 328 -26.11 2.18 -0.54
CA LYS A 328 -27.02 1.05 -0.36
C LYS A 328 -28.50 1.46 -0.58
N GLU A 329 -28.92 2.62 -0.06
CA GLU A 329 -30.27 3.15 -0.26
C GLU A 329 -30.58 3.39 -1.74
N GLU A 330 -29.58 3.80 -2.54
CA GLU A 330 -29.70 4.02 -3.98
C GLU A 330 -29.50 2.74 -4.81
N GLY A 331 -29.32 1.58 -4.17
CA GLY A 331 -29.21 0.29 -4.84
C GLY A 331 -27.83 -0.05 -5.42
N PHE A 332 -26.78 0.69 -5.05
CA PHE A 332 -25.42 0.34 -5.47
C PHE A 332 -24.89 -0.87 -4.68
N ASP A 333 -24.22 -1.76 -5.41
CA ASP A 333 -23.44 -2.83 -4.78
C ASP A 333 -22.10 -2.27 -4.27
N ILE A 334 -21.88 -2.33 -2.99
CA ILE A 334 -20.64 -1.91 -2.33
C ILE A 334 -19.80 -3.09 -1.84
N GLY A 335 -20.13 -4.30 -2.31
CA GLY A 335 -19.42 -5.53 -1.94
C GLY A 335 -19.41 -5.78 -0.43
N LYS A 336 -18.29 -6.31 0.07
CA LYS A 336 -18.07 -6.62 1.49
C LYS A 336 -17.37 -5.49 2.26
N SER A 337 -17.24 -4.30 1.68
CA SER A 337 -16.50 -3.21 2.30
C SER A 337 -16.99 -2.88 3.71
N VAL A 338 -16.07 -2.88 4.66
CA VAL A 338 -16.27 -2.51 6.08
C VAL A 338 -15.30 -1.42 6.53
N SER A 339 -14.49 -0.89 5.62
CA SER A 339 -13.47 0.11 5.88
C SER A 339 -13.74 1.41 5.10
N PRO A 340 -12.98 2.49 5.32
CA PRO A 340 -12.99 3.68 4.47
C PRO A 340 -12.47 3.46 3.04
N CYS A 341 -11.80 2.35 2.76
CA CYS A 341 -11.51 1.88 1.41
C CYS A 341 -12.82 1.34 0.80
N LEU A 342 -13.59 2.23 0.20
CA LEU A 342 -14.92 1.94 -0.31
C LEU A 342 -14.90 2.03 -1.84
N LEU A 343 -14.93 0.88 -2.47
CA LEU A 343 -15.25 0.76 -3.89
C LEU A 343 -16.74 0.40 -4.03
N TYR A 344 -17.35 0.85 -5.11
CA TYR A 344 -18.71 0.47 -5.49
C TYR A 344 -18.69 0.01 -6.94
N THR A 345 -19.71 -0.72 -7.38
CA THR A 345 -19.79 -1.19 -8.77
C THR A 345 -19.68 0.01 -9.71
N SER A 346 -18.51 0.14 -10.30
CA SER A 346 -18.22 1.11 -11.33
C SER A 346 -18.28 0.39 -12.68
N PRO A 347 -18.88 0.97 -13.71
CA PRO A 347 -18.76 0.45 -15.08
C PRO A 347 -17.35 0.63 -15.64
N SER A 348 -16.38 1.09 -14.86
CA SER A 348 -15.02 1.33 -15.31
C SER A 348 -14.36 0.03 -15.79
N PRO A 349 -13.78 0.02 -17.00
CA PRO A 349 -13.00 -1.13 -17.48
C PRO A 349 -11.82 -1.50 -16.58
N ARG A 350 -11.30 -0.54 -15.76
CA ARG A 350 -10.21 -0.76 -14.83
C ARG A 350 -10.58 -1.75 -13.72
N ASP A 351 -11.83 -1.74 -13.26
CA ASP A 351 -12.31 -2.58 -12.17
C ASP A 351 -12.63 -4.02 -12.64
N ARG A 352 -12.62 -4.27 -13.95
CA ARG A 352 -12.84 -5.59 -14.55
C ARG A 352 -11.57 -6.33 -14.93
N SER A 353 -10.40 -5.72 -14.76
CA SER A 353 -9.10 -6.24 -15.20
C SER A 353 -8.26 -6.91 -14.11
N VAL A 354 -8.88 -7.27 -13.00
CA VAL A 354 -8.19 -7.97 -11.89
C VAL A 354 -8.68 -9.41 -11.75
#